data_74b9fbc4be5c563a5268ba1aee1f848e
#
_entry.id   74b9fbc4be5c563a5268ba1aee1f848e
#
_cell.length_a   1.000
_cell.length_b   1.000
_cell.length_c   1.000
_cell.angle_alpha   90.00
_cell.angle_beta   90.00
_cell.angle_gamma   90.00
#
_symmetry.space_group_name_H-M   'P 1'
#
loop_
_entity.id
_entity.type
_entity.pdbx_description
1 polymer ?
#
loop_
_entity_poly.entity_id
_entity_poly.type
_entity_poly.pdbx_seq_one_letter_code
_entity_poly.pdbx_strand_id
1 'polypeptide(L)'
;HHSPINTENGEYMYITAKNIKENGIDLANVTFVSKDVHEEIYSRCDVQYGDVLYIKDGATTGIATVNTIKKPFSLLSSVAVLRPDKKQILSEYMAYNLNSSKTKTMMINSMSGNAITRLTLSKIKAASITICSLDEQGEIVHLIDNLLGKEQQAKEAAEVVLERINLMKKSILARTFRGELGTNDPSEESAVELLKQVIEQEDGDVIRPKAKAKRIAIPAEIKPLLSGANEEAIVKLLLKAAPQSVSTQTVMSISKKKFELMDALRNLEEKQIVSKSDSGEYSLVR
;
A
#
# COMPACT_ATOMS: atom_id res chain seq x y z
N HIS A 1 0.15 -23.50 -17.15
CA HIS A 1 0.42 -22.25 -17.90
C HIS A 1 1.56 -21.53 -17.21
N HIS A 2 2.73 -21.51 -17.84
CA HIS A 2 3.80 -20.61 -17.42
C HIS A 2 3.42 -19.18 -17.83
N SER A 3 3.52 -18.22 -16.91
CA SER A 3 3.47 -16.81 -17.29
C SER A 3 4.63 -16.54 -18.23
N PRO A 4 4.42 -15.79 -19.33
CA PRO A 4 5.52 -15.48 -20.24
C PRO A 4 6.58 -14.65 -19.52
N ILE A 5 7.82 -14.75 -19.99
CA ILE A 5 8.89 -13.87 -19.54
C ILE A 5 8.53 -12.45 -19.98
N ASN A 6 8.44 -11.54 -19.02
CA ASN A 6 8.15 -10.14 -19.27
C ASN A 6 9.32 -9.26 -18.83
N THR A 7 9.47 -8.13 -19.47
CA THR A 7 10.56 -7.15 -19.26
C THR A 7 9.98 -5.78 -18.90
N GLU A 8 10.81 -4.91 -18.33
CA GLU A 8 10.40 -3.54 -18.02
C GLU A 8 10.24 -2.66 -19.26
N ASN A 9 10.91 -3.01 -20.35
CA ASN A 9 10.86 -2.29 -21.61
C ASN A 9 10.67 -3.26 -22.78
N GLY A 10 9.89 -2.87 -23.79
CA GLY A 10 9.62 -3.70 -24.97
C GLY A 10 8.64 -3.04 -25.93
N GLU A 11 8.29 -3.76 -26.98
CA GLU A 11 7.42 -3.25 -28.04
C GLU A 11 5.93 -3.45 -27.71
N TYR A 12 5.60 -4.61 -27.12
CA TYR A 12 4.20 -4.98 -26.86
C TYR A 12 3.91 -5.00 -25.37
N MET A 13 3.00 -4.14 -24.93
CA MET A 13 2.55 -4.09 -23.54
C MET A 13 1.92 -5.41 -23.11
N TYR A 14 2.19 -5.82 -21.88
CA TYR A 14 1.59 -6.97 -21.23
C TYR A 14 0.73 -6.53 -20.04
N ILE A 15 -0.57 -6.45 -20.26
CA ILE A 15 -1.53 -6.00 -19.26
C ILE A 15 -1.96 -7.18 -18.39
N THR A 16 -1.89 -6.99 -17.10
CA THR A 16 -2.24 -7.97 -16.07
C THR A 16 -3.39 -7.46 -15.20
N ALA A 17 -3.90 -8.28 -14.30
CA ALA A 17 -4.92 -7.86 -13.34
C ALA A 17 -4.46 -6.68 -12.46
N LYS A 18 -3.15 -6.47 -12.25
CA LYS A 18 -2.62 -5.33 -11.49
C LYS A 18 -2.84 -3.99 -12.17
N ASN A 19 -2.88 -4.01 -13.49
CA ASN A 19 -3.06 -2.81 -14.33
C ASN A 19 -4.53 -2.41 -14.47
N ILE A 20 -5.47 -3.32 -14.22
CA ILE A 20 -6.90 -3.06 -14.40
C ILE A 20 -7.47 -2.49 -13.10
N LYS A 21 -8.08 -1.30 -13.21
CA LYS A 21 -8.76 -0.58 -12.14
C LYS A 21 -10.19 -0.27 -12.57
N GLU A 22 -11.08 0.01 -11.63
CA GLU A 22 -12.47 0.39 -11.95
C GLU A 22 -12.56 1.69 -12.78
N ASN A 23 -11.59 2.58 -12.62
CA ASN A 23 -11.49 3.86 -13.32
C ASN A 23 -10.61 3.85 -14.57
N GLY A 24 -10.15 2.69 -15.05
CA GLY A 24 -9.33 2.58 -16.25
C GLY A 24 -8.17 1.60 -16.15
N ILE A 25 -7.23 1.72 -17.10
CA ILE A 25 -6.02 0.89 -17.16
C ILE A 25 -4.83 1.70 -16.65
N ASP A 26 -4.22 1.26 -15.57
CA ASP A 26 -3.01 1.86 -14.99
C ASP A 26 -1.77 1.37 -15.75
N LEU A 27 -1.11 2.28 -16.46
CA LEU A 27 0.09 2.01 -17.25
C LEU A 27 1.40 2.35 -16.53
N ALA A 28 1.36 2.85 -15.30
CA ALA A 28 2.56 3.30 -14.58
C ALA A 28 3.60 2.17 -14.38
N ASN A 29 3.14 0.92 -14.21
CA ASN A 29 3.99 -0.25 -13.99
C ASN A 29 3.65 -1.37 -14.99
N VAL A 30 3.43 -1.00 -16.26
CA VAL A 30 3.17 -1.97 -17.31
C VAL A 30 4.46 -2.69 -17.66
N THR A 31 4.38 -3.99 -17.93
CA THR A 31 5.49 -4.79 -18.43
C THR A 31 5.29 -5.09 -19.91
N PHE A 32 6.29 -5.65 -20.55
CA PHE A 32 6.29 -5.87 -21.99
C PHE A 32 6.67 -7.32 -22.30
N VAL A 33 6.23 -7.82 -23.45
CA VAL A 33 6.58 -9.12 -23.97
C VAL A 33 7.22 -9.01 -25.36
N SER A 34 7.91 -10.07 -25.77
CA SER A 34 8.47 -10.17 -27.12
C SER A 34 7.37 -10.29 -28.17
N LYS A 35 7.72 -10.03 -29.42
CA LYS A 35 6.80 -10.12 -30.56
C LYS A 35 6.17 -11.52 -30.68
N ASP A 36 6.98 -12.57 -30.58
CA ASP A 36 6.50 -13.96 -30.71
C ASP A 36 5.47 -14.30 -29.64
N VAL A 37 5.74 -13.89 -28.39
CA VAL A 37 4.81 -14.07 -27.27
C VAL A 37 3.54 -13.24 -27.47
N HIS A 38 3.68 -12.01 -27.97
CA HIS A 38 2.52 -11.18 -28.29
C HIS A 38 1.64 -11.84 -29.34
N GLU A 39 2.21 -12.30 -30.46
CA GLU A 39 1.48 -12.93 -31.55
C GLU A 39 0.76 -14.21 -31.06
N GLU A 40 1.41 -15.02 -30.23
CA GLU A 40 0.79 -16.20 -29.61
C GLU A 40 -0.42 -15.85 -28.74
N ILE A 41 -0.31 -14.83 -27.88
CA ILE A 41 -1.40 -14.42 -26.99
C ILE A 41 -2.51 -13.75 -27.81
N TYR A 42 -2.15 -12.84 -28.71
CA TYR A 42 -3.08 -12.04 -29.48
C TYR A 42 -3.90 -12.88 -30.45
N SER A 43 -3.33 -13.93 -31.03
CA SER A 43 -4.06 -14.88 -31.88
C SER A 43 -5.23 -15.57 -31.17
N ARG A 44 -5.15 -15.71 -29.84
CA ARG A 44 -6.21 -16.30 -29.00
C ARG A 44 -7.12 -15.25 -28.35
N CYS A 45 -6.65 -14.03 -28.21
CA CYS A 45 -7.33 -12.95 -27.48
C CYS A 45 -6.96 -11.59 -28.10
N ASP A 46 -7.62 -11.24 -29.19
CA ASP A 46 -7.47 -10.01 -29.96
C ASP A 46 -8.20 -8.85 -29.29
N VAL A 47 -7.61 -8.24 -28.29
CA VAL A 47 -8.22 -7.12 -27.56
C VAL A 47 -8.37 -5.91 -28.45
N GLN A 48 -9.59 -5.35 -28.51
CA GLN A 48 -9.91 -4.18 -29.32
C GLN A 48 -10.30 -2.98 -28.46
N TYR A 49 -10.18 -1.79 -29.03
CA TYR A 49 -10.69 -0.57 -28.42
C TYR A 49 -12.19 -0.67 -28.14
N GLY A 50 -12.59 -0.38 -26.92
CA GLY A 50 -13.98 -0.48 -26.47
C GLY A 50 -14.38 -1.87 -25.93
N ASP A 51 -13.50 -2.87 -25.94
CA ASP A 51 -13.75 -4.12 -25.23
C ASP A 51 -13.74 -3.86 -23.71
N VAL A 52 -14.53 -4.63 -22.96
CA VAL A 52 -14.50 -4.59 -21.49
C VAL A 52 -13.55 -5.67 -20.99
N LEU A 53 -12.54 -5.25 -20.24
CA LEU A 53 -11.56 -6.11 -19.59
C LEU A 53 -12.08 -6.47 -18.20
N TYR A 54 -12.23 -7.76 -17.92
CA TYR A 54 -12.80 -8.27 -16.69
C TYR A 54 -11.84 -9.20 -15.96
N ILE A 55 -11.51 -8.90 -14.71
CA ILE A 55 -10.63 -9.75 -13.90
C ILE A 55 -11.43 -10.96 -13.41
N LYS A 56 -11.04 -12.17 -13.88
CA LYS A 56 -11.72 -13.42 -13.55
C LYS A 56 -10.98 -14.28 -12.52
N ASP A 57 -9.71 -13.99 -12.24
CA ASP A 57 -8.86 -14.74 -11.29
C ASP A 57 -8.05 -13.77 -10.42
N GLY A 58 -7.88 -14.11 -9.13
CA GLY A 58 -7.04 -13.40 -8.18
C GLY A 58 -7.83 -12.54 -7.18
N ALA A 59 -7.09 -11.79 -6.35
CA ALA A 59 -7.67 -11.01 -5.25
C ALA A 59 -8.60 -9.86 -5.71
N THR A 60 -8.45 -9.40 -6.95
CA THR A 60 -9.24 -8.31 -7.54
C THR A 60 -10.28 -8.82 -8.54
N THR A 61 -10.64 -10.11 -8.45
CA THR A 61 -11.70 -10.70 -9.29
C THR A 61 -12.99 -9.89 -9.18
N GLY A 62 -13.62 -9.66 -10.33
CA GLY A 62 -14.87 -8.89 -10.42
C GLY A 62 -14.69 -7.42 -10.81
N ILE A 63 -13.46 -6.93 -10.97
CA ILE A 63 -13.23 -5.59 -11.51
C ILE A 63 -13.31 -5.63 -13.04
N ALA A 64 -14.05 -4.66 -13.58
CA ALA A 64 -14.23 -4.43 -15.01
C ALA A 64 -13.78 -3.03 -15.39
N THR A 65 -13.18 -2.87 -16.57
CA THR A 65 -12.87 -1.56 -17.16
C THR A 65 -12.96 -1.60 -18.68
N VAL A 66 -13.24 -0.47 -19.30
CA VAL A 66 -13.26 -0.35 -20.77
C VAL A 66 -11.84 -0.17 -21.29
N ASN A 67 -11.49 -0.91 -22.33
CA ASN A 67 -10.22 -0.72 -23.02
C ASN A 67 -10.23 0.57 -23.85
N THR A 68 -9.42 1.54 -23.45
CA THR A 68 -9.20 2.80 -24.16
C THR A 68 -7.90 2.83 -24.97
N ILE A 69 -7.13 1.73 -24.97
CA ILE A 69 -5.86 1.61 -25.68
C ILE A 69 -6.12 1.19 -27.12
N LYS A 70 -5.65 1.98 -28.07
CA LYS A 70 -5.79 1.69 -29.51
C LYS A 70 -4.70 0.79 -30.09
N LYS A 71 -3.52 0.76 -29.41
CA LYS A 71 -2.40 -0.09 -29.84
C LYS A 71 -2.64 -1.54 -29.40
N PRO A 72 -2.27 -2.54 -30.22
CA PRO A 72 -2.31 -3.94 -29.80
C PRO A 72 -1.47 -4.18 -28.54
N PHE A 73 -1.98 -5.01 -27.65
CA PHE A 73 -1.28 -5.43 -26.44
C PHE A 73 -1.69 -6.86 -26.05
N SER A 74 -0.91 -7.47 -25.19
CA SER A 74 -1.17 -8.82 -24.68
C SER A 74 -1.84 -8.77 -23.31
N LEU A 75 -2.72 -9.72 -23.03
CA LEU A 75 -3.38 -9.88 -21.74
C LEU A 75 -2.92 -11.14 -21.01
N LEU A 76 -2.76 -11.01 -19.69
CA LEU A 76 -2.63 -12.19 -18.83
C LEU A 76 -3.94 -12.97 -18.82
N SER A 77 -3.84 -14.29 -18.79
CA SER A 77 -4.99 -15.22 -18.80
C SER A 77 -5.98 -15.05 -17.63
N SER A 78 -5.61 -14.32 -16.58
CA SER A 78 -6.50 -13.94 -15.48
C SER A 78 -7.53 -12.86 -15.84
N VAL A 79 -7.40 -12.25 -17.02
CA VAL A 79 -8.31 -11.23 -17.53
C VAL A 79 -9.13 -11.82 -18.69
N ALA A 80 -10.43 -11.68 -18.62
CA ALA A 80 -11.35 -11.99 -19.71
C ALA A 80 -11.64 -10.74 -20.53
N VAL A 81 -11.81 -10.91 -21.84
CA VAL A 81 -12.27 -9.87 -22.77
C VAL A 81 -13.75 -10.10 -23.04
N LEU A 82 -14.56 -9.09 -22.75
CA LEU A 82 -15.98 -9.06 -23.04
C LEU A 82 -16.20 -8.03 -24.15
N ARG A 83 -16.65 -8.50 -25.31
CA ARG A 83 -16.93 -7.63 -26.47
C ARG A 83 -18.43 -7.37 -26.56
N PRO A 84 -18.89 -6.17 -26.16
CA PRO A 84 -20.31 -5.84 -26.20
C PRO A 84 -20.80 -5.70 -27.63
N ASP A 85 -22.03 -6.16 -27.88
CA ASP A 85 -22.75 -5.75 -29.10
C ASP A 85 -23.23 -4.30 -28.92
N LYS A 86 -22.55 -3.37 -29.57
CA LYS A 86 -22.82 -1.93 -29.49
C LYS A 86 -24.23 -1.52 -29.91
N LYS A 87 -24.99 -2.41 -30.55
CA LYS A 87 -26.40 -2.20 -30.88
C LYS A 87 -27.33 -2.43 -29.68
N GLN A 88 -26.84 -3.09 -28.62
CA GLN A 88 -27.62 -3.46 -27.47
C GLN A 88 -27.09 -2.87 -26.17
N ILE A 89 -25.76 -2.75 -26.04
CA ILE A 89 -25.14 -2.34 -24.78
C ILE A 89 -23.90 -1.49 -25.00
N LEU A 90 -23.78 -0.38 -24.29
CA LEU A 90 -22.59 0.45 -24.23
C LEU A 90 -21.50 -0.22 -23.37
N SER A 91 -20.24 -0.10 -23.79
CA SER A 91 -19.09 -0.67 -23.07
C SER A 91 -18.98 -0.15 -21.65
N GLU A 92 -19.17 1.14 -21.46
CA GLU A 92 -19.14 1.85 -20.19
C GLU A 92 -20.28 1.36 -19.26
N TYR A 93 -21.50 1.24 -19.81
CA TYR A 93 -22.64 0.73 -19.07
C TYR A 93 -22.39 -0.73 -18.62
N MET A 94 -21.85 -1.58 -19.49
CA MET A 94 -21.47 -2.95 -19.15
C MET A 94 -20.44 -2.95 -18.01
N ALA A 95 -19.40 -2.14 -18.10
CA ALA A 95 -18.35 -2.06 -17.08
C ALA A 95 -18.91 -1.61 -15.72
N TYR A 96 -19.76 -0.58 -15.69
CA TYR A 96 -20.41 -0.10 -14.46
C TYR A 96 -21.36 -1.15 -13.88
N ASN A 97 -22.13 -1.84 -14.71
CA ASN A 97 -23.01 -2.91 -14.25
C ASN A 97 -22.20 -4.05 -13.60
N LEU A 98 -21.10 -4.47 -14.23
CA LEU A 98 -20.20 -5.51 -13.70
C LEU A 98 -19.53 -5.08 -12.39
N ASN A 99 -19.15 -3.82 -12.24
CA ASN A 99 -18.56 -3.26 -11.02
C ASN A 99 -19.58 -3.03 -9.91
N SER A 100 -20.89 -3.05 -10.22
CA SER A 100 -21.93 -2.86 -9.21
C SER A 100 -21.85 -3.94 -8.12
N SER A 101 -22.10 -3.56 -6.86
CA SER A 101 -22.03 -4.47 -5.71
C SER A 101 -22.90 -5.71 -5.90
N LYS A 102 -24.06 -5.55 -6.52
CA LYS A 102 -25.01 -6.65 -6.80
C LYS A 102 -24.40 -7.67 -7.77
N THR A 103 -23.92 -7.21 -8.92
CA THR A 103 -23.34 -8.09 -9.95
C THR A 103 -22.03 -8.70 -9.46
N LYS A 104 -21.16 -7.91 -8.84
CA LYS A 104 -19.90 -8.38 -8.27
C LYS A 104 -20.11 -9.49 -7.24
N THR A 105 -21.05 -9.32 -6.30
CA THR A 105 -21.38 -10.35 -5.31
C THR A 105 -21.93 -11.60 -5.96
N MET A 106 -22.84 -11.47 -6.93
CA MET A 106 -23.39 -12.59 -7.68
C MET A 106 -22.29 -13.38 -8.40
N MET A 107 -21.35 -12.70 -9.06
CA MET A 107 -20.24 -13.30 -9.78
C MET A 107 -19.27 -14.01 -8.83
N ILE A 108 -18.89 -13.38 -7.73
CA ILE A 108 -18.00 -13.94 -6.71
C ILE A 108 -18.64 -15.19 -6.08
N ASN A 109 -19.92 -15.15 -5.72
CA ASN A 109 -20.63 -16.30 -5.16
C ASN A 109 -20.76 -17.46 -6.14
N SER A 110 -20.66 -17.20 -7.44
CA SER A 110 -20.65 -18.22 -8.47
C SER A 110 -19.28 -18.90 -8.65
N MET A 111 -18.19 -18.37 -8.05
CA MET A 111 -16.86 -18.96 -8.17
C MET A 111 -16.82 -20.40 -7.65
N SER A 112 -15.94 -21.21 -8.21
CA SER A 112 -15.76 -22.60 -7.81
C SER A 112 -14.28 -22.96 -7.75
N GLY A 113 -13.94 -23.90 -6.90
CA GLY A 113 -12.59 -24.40 -6.64
C GLY A 113 -12.31 -24.50 -5.14
N ASN A 114 -11.66 -25.58 -4.70
CA ASN A 114 -11.41 -25.83 -3.28
C ASN A 114 -10.14 -25.12 -2.77
N ALA A 115 -9.12 -24.99 -3.63
CA ALA A 115 -7.83 -24.36 -3.25
C ALA A 115 -7.66 -22.96 -3.84
N ILE A 116 -8.10 -22.76 -5.10
CA ILE A 116 -8.08 -21.47 -5.78
C ILE A 116 -9.46 -21.29 -6.42
N THR A 117 -10.22 -20.36 -5.92
CA THR A 117 -11.52 -20.01 -6.49
C THR A 117 -11.31 -19.22 -7.79
N ARG A 118 -11.98 -19.67 -8.87
CA ARG A 118 -11.88 -19.04 -10.19
C ARG A 118 -13.26 -18.82 -10.79
N LEU A 119 -13.38 -17.72 -11.51
CA LEU A 119 -14.55 -17.43 -12.32
C LEU A 119 -14.29 -17.90 -13.75
N THR A 120 -14.95 -18.99 -14.14
CA THR A 120 -14.79 -19.54 -15.50
C THR A 120 -15.50 -18.68 -16.55
N LEU A 121 -15.04 -18.72 -17.79
CA LEU A 121 -15.70 -18.03 -18.91
C LEU A 121 -17.15 -18.47 -19.09
N SER A 122 -17.46 -19.75 -18.83
CA SER A 122 -18.84 -20.25 -18.88
C SER A 122 -19.74 -19.57 -17.86
N LYS A 123 -19.25 -19.32 -16.65
CA LYS A 123 -20.00 -18.61 -15.62
C LYS A 123 -20.17 -17.14 -15.94
N ILE A 124 -19.13 -16.51 -16.52
CA ILE A 124 -19.23 -15.12 -17.01
C ILE A 124 -20.30 -15.03 -18.11
N LYS A 125 -20.31 -15.95 -19.08
CA LYS A 125 -21.30 -16.00 -20.15
C LYS A 125 -22.72 -16.26 -19.66
N ALA A 126 -22.87 -17.00 -18.56
CA ALA A 126 -24.18 -17.31 -17.96
C ALA A 126 -24.71 -16.18 -17.04
N ALA A 127 -23.89 -15.17 -16.77
CA ALA A 127 -24.29 -14.04 -15.93
C ALA A 127 -25.35 -13.21 -16.64
N SER A 128 -26.38 -12.82 -15.88
CA SER A 128 -27.43 -11.93 -16.36
C SER A 128 -27.20 -10.52 -15.83
N ILE A 129 -27.23 -9.55 -16.73
CA ILE A 129 -27.21 -8.12 -16.40
C ILE A 129 -28.50 -7.48 -16.88
N THR A 130 -28.96 -6.45 -16.17
CA THR A 130 -30.13 -5.67 -16.57
C THR A 130 -29.74 -4.73 -17.70
N ILE A 131 -30.50 -4.73 -18.79
CA ILE A 131 -30.27 -3.85 -19.95
C ILE A 131 -31.53 -2.97 -20.11
N CYS A 132 -31.32 -1.68 -20.27
CA CYS A 132 -32.33 -0.68 -20.67
C CYS A 132 -32.07 -0.20 -22.11
N SER A 133 -32.82 0.77 -22.59
CA SER A 133 -32.58 1.37 -23.91
C SER A 133 -31.19 2.01 -24.02
N LEU A 134 -30.62 2.13 -25.21
CA LEU A 134 -29.29 2.73 -25.40
C LEU A 134 -29.25 4.19 -24.93
N ASP A 135 -30.33 4.94 -25.14
CA ASP A 135 -30.43 6.33 -24.69
C ASP A 135 -30.37 6.41 -23.16
N GLU A 136 -31.12 5.53 -22.49
CA GLU A 136 -31.11 5.44 -21.02
C GLU A 136 -29.76 4.96 -20.47
N GLN A 137 -29.10 4.01 -21.15
CA GLN A 137 -27.73 3.62 -20.81
C GLN A 137 -26.78 4.81 -20.90
N GLY A 138 -26.89 5.65 -21.96
CA GLY A 138 -26.08 6.85 -22.15
C GLY A 138 -26.27 7.85 -21.00
N GLU A 139 -27.52 8.10 -20.58
CA GLU A 139 -27.81 8.98 -19.46
C GLU A 139 -27.25 8.43 -18.15
N ILE A 140 -27.38 7.12 -17.89
CA ILE A 140 -26.83 6.49 -16.71
C ILE A 140 -25.31 6.61 -16.68
N VAL A 141 -24.63 6.33 -17.79
CA VAL A 141 -23.17 6.48 -17.93
C VAL A 141 -22.77 7.91 -17.63
N HIS A 142 -23.43 8.90 -18.27
CA HIS A 142 -23.15 10.31 -18.04
C HIS A 142 -23.29 10.74 -16.57
N LEU A 143 -24.35 10.27 -15.89
CA LEU A 143 -24.56 10.55 -14.47
C LEU A 143 -23.45 9.96 -13.60
N ILE A 144 -23.07 8.70 -13.86
CA ILE A 144 -21.99 8.03 -13.11
C ILE A 144 -20.65 8.73 -13.33
N ASP A 145 -20.29 9.02 -14.59
CA ASP A 145 -19.06 9.73 -14.94
C ASP A 145 -18.97 11.09 -14.23
N ASN A 146 -20.08 11.82 -14.20
CA ASN A 146 -20.16 13.13 -13.53
C ASN A 146 -19.93 13.01 -12.01
N LEU A 147 -20.54 12.01 -11.39
CA LEU A 147 -20.38 11.75 -9.95
C LEU A 147 -18.95 11.29 -9.61
N LEU A 148 -18.40 10.37 -10.38
CA LEU A 148 -17.02 9.89 -10.20
C LEU A 148 -16.00 11.02 -10.45
N GLY A 149 -16.25 11.87 -11.45
CA GLY A 149 -15.42 13.06 -11.69
C GLY A 149 -15.42 14.04 -10.52
N LYS A 150 -16.59 14.29 -9.90
CA LYS A 150 -16.69 15.13 -8.70
C LYS A 150 -16.01 14.49 -7.49
N GLU A 151 -16.14 13.18 -7.32
CA GLU A 151 -15.45 12.44 -6.27
C GLU A 151 -13.93 12.56 -6.42
N GLN A 152 -13.41 12.37 -7.63
CA GLN A 152 -11.99 12.51 -7.92
C GLN A 152 -11.47 13.92 -7.62
N GLN A 153 -12.20 14.95 -8.04
CA GLN A 153 -11.87 16.35 -7.75
C GLN A 153 -11.86 16.63 -6.24
N ALA A 154 -12.84 16.11 -5.52
CA ALA A 154 -12.89 16.26 -4.07
C ALA A 154 -11.70 15.56 -3.37
N LYS A 155 -11.32 14.38 -3.85
CA LYS A 155 -10.15 13.65 -3.35
C LYS A 155 -8.85 14.42 -3.58
N GLU A 156 -8.64 14.91 -4.79
CA GLU A 156 -7.45 15.73 -5.13
C GLU A 156 -7.38 17.00 -4.28
N ALA A 157 -8.52 17.69 -4.09
CA ALA A 157 -8.59 18.85 -3.21
C ALA A 157 -8.23 18.50 -1.76
N ALA A 158 -8.71 17.35 -1.26
CA ALA A 158 -8.39 16.89 0.09
C ALA A 158 -6.90 16.54 0.24
N GLU A 159 -6.29 15.91 -0.75
CA GLU A 159 -4.85 15.61 -0.76
C GLU A 159 -4.01 16.89 -0.70
N VAL A 160 -4.36 17.91 -1.50
CA VAL A 160 -3.70 19.24 -1.45
C VAL A 160 -3.83 19.90 -0.08
N VAL A 161 -5.01 19.79 0.56
CA VAL A 161 -5.21 20.34 1.92
C VAL A 161 -4.33 19.59 2.92
N LEU A 162 -4.22 18.28 2.85
CA LEU A 162 -3.34 17.48 3.73
C LEU A 162 -1.87 17.87 3.58
N GLU A 163 -1.40 18.09 2.35
CA GLU A 163 -0.03 18.59 2.13
C GLU A 163 0.19 19.98 2.74
N ARG A 164 -0.78 20.90 2.57
CA ARG A 164 -0.72 22.24 3.18
C ARG A 164 -0.69 22.17 4.70
N ILE A 165 -1.50 21.31 5.32
CA ILE A 165 -1.48 21.09 6.76
C ILE A 165 -0.10 20.60 7.22
N ASN A 166 0.52 19.69 6.49
CA ASN A 166 1.86 19.19 6.83
C ASN A 166 2.93 20.28 6.71
N LEU A 167 2.84 21.14 5.70
CA LEU A 167 3.73 22.31 5.54
C LEU A 167 3.51 23.32 6.66
N MET A 168 2.25 23.60 7.03
CA MET A 168 1.91 24.48 8.14
C MET A 168 2.45 23.95 9.48
N LYS A 169 2.29 22.67 9.77
CA LYS A 169 2.87 22.04 10.96
C LYS A 169 4.38 22.24 11.03
N LYS A 170 5.09 21.98 9.91
CA LYS A 170 6.55 22.21 9.84
C LYS A 170 6.91 23.68 10.05
N SER A 171 6.16 24.61 9.45
CA SER A 171 6.36 26.05 9.61
C SER A 171 6.12 26.50 11.05
N ILE A 172 5.03 26.05 11.67
CA ILE A 172 4.72 26.34 13.08
C ILE A 172 5.85 25.87 13.99
N LEU A 173 6.28 24.62 13.85
CA LEU A 173 7.39 24.07 14.64
C LEU A 173 8.67 24.88 14.44
N ALA A 174 9.04 25.18 13.20
CA ALA A 174 10.23 25.97 12.92
C ALA A 174 10.16 27.38 13.53
N ARG A 175 9.00 28.05 13.49
CA ARG A 175 8.77 29.35 14.09
C ARG A 175 8.79 29.31 15.63
N THR A 176 8.22 28.21 16.20
CA THR A 176 8.28 27.98 17.66
C THR A 176 9.73 27.90 18.15
N PHE A 177 10.55 27.08 17.46
CA PHE A 177 11.96 26.91 17.82
C PHE A 177 12.82 28.17 17.59
N ARG A 178 12.37 29.12 16.75
CA ARG A 178 13.02 30.41 16.57
C ARG A 178 12.47 31.50 17.50
N GLY A 179 11.48 31.20 18.36
CA GLY A 179 10.82 32.17 19.23
C GLY A 179 9.93 33.17 18.48
N GLU A 180 9.54 32.86 17.22
CA GLU A 180 8.73 33.77 16.39
C GLU A 180 7.22 33.66 16.63
N LEU A 181 6.79 32.59 17.27
CA LEU A 181 5.39 32.43 17.69
C LEU A 181 5.30 33.09 19.09
N GLY A 182 5.12 34.42 19.07
CA GLY A 182 5.04 35.16 20.30
C GLY A 182 3.78 34.82 21.10
N THR A 183 4.01 34.16 22.21
CA THR A 183 3.27 34.39 23.43
C THR A 183 4.08 35.38 24.29
N ASN A 184 4.84 36.25 23.64
CA ASN A 184 5.64 37.24 24.39
C ASN A 184 4.67 38.19 25.07
N ASP A 185 4.33 37.86 26.28
CA ASP A 185 3.90 38.83 27.24
C ASP A 185 5.05 39.85 27.33
N PRO A 186 4.82 41.15 27.05
CA PRO A 186 5.87 42.16 27.12
C PRO A 186 6.53 42.26 28.50
N SER A 187 5.94 41.62 29.51
CA SER A 187 6.47 41.54 30.88
C SER A 187 7.36 40.31 31.12
N GLU A 188 7.42 39.35 30.19
CA GLU A 188 8.33 38.20 30.28
C GLU A 188 9.72 38.57 29.76
N GLU A 189 10.76 38.14 30.47
CA GLU A 189 12.16 38.26 30.02
C GLU A 189 12.35 37.58 28.67
N SER A 190 13.09 38.22 27.78
CA SER A 190 13.37 37.69 26.46
C SER A 190 14.06 36.33 26.58
N ALA A 191 13.65 35.36 25.75
CA ALA A 191 14.27 34.03 25.72
C ALA A 191 15.80 34.09 25.48
N VAL A 192 16.29 35.19 24.90
CA VAL A 192 17.73 35.46 24.71
C VAL A 192 18.38 35.83 26.04
N GLU A 193 17.70 36.56 26.93
CA GLU A 193 18.20 36.89 28.27
C GLU A 193 18.22 35.68 29.19
N LEU A 194 17.16 34.88 29.14
CA LEU A 194 17.11 33.57 29.83
C LEU A 194 18.24 32.63 29.34
N LEU A 195 18.50 32.57 28.03
CA LEU A 195 19.59 31.79 27.46
C LEU A 195 20.97 32.32 27.90
N LYS A 196 21.16 33.64 27.97
CA LYS A 196 22.39 34.26 28.51
C LYS A 196 22.59 33.92 29.98
N GLN A 197 21.56 34.01 30.81
CA GLN A 197 21.62 33.62 32.22
C GLN A 197 21.99 32.16 32.41
N VAL A 198 21.40 31.25 31.57
CA VAL A 198 21.75 29.80 31.59
C VAL A 198 23.19 29.57 31.15
N ILE A 199 23.69 30.28 30.14
CA ILE A 199 25.08 30.17 29.68
C ILE A 199 26.04 30.75 30.74
N GLU A 200 25.72 31.89 31.33
CA GLU A 200 26.54 32.51 32.38
C GLU A 200 26.55 31.69 33.69
N GLN A 201 25.46 30.98 34.00
CA GLN A 201 25.42 30.02 35.11
C GLN A 201 26.23 28.75 34.82
N GLU A 202 26.32 28.31 33.54
CA GLU A 202 27.13 27.16 33.12
C GLU A 202 28.62 27.44 33.03
N ASP A 203 29.05 28.72 32.86
CA ASP A 203 30.48 29.09 32.90
C ASP A 203 31.09 29.01 34.31
N GLY A 204 30.26 28.85 35.36
CA GLY A 204 30.69 28.54 36.73
C GLY A 204 30.90 27.06 37.02
N ASP A 205 30.24 26.19 36.26
CA ASP A 205 30.38 24.74 36.32
C ASP A 205 30.91 24.23 34.97
N VAL A 206 32.17 23.84 34.95
CA VAL A 206 32.79 23.20 33.78
C VAL A 206 31.85 22.15 33.22
N ILE A 207 31.24 22.42 32.06
CA ILE A 207 30.42 21.46 31.33
C ILE A 207 31.33 20.26 31.00
N ARG A 208 31.28 19.25 31.84
CA ARG A 208 31.77 17.94 31.43
C ARG A 208 30.88 17.51 30.27
N PRO A 209 31.43 17.19 29.09
CA PRO A 209 30.63 16.72 27.97
C PRO A 209 29.78 15.56 28.51
N LYS A 210 28.45 15.68 28.41
CA LYS A 210 27.51 14.62 28.82
C LYS A 210 28.07 13.31 28.34
N ALA A 211 28.40 12.45 29.29
CA ALA A 211 28.97 11.15 29.00
C ALA A 211 28.18 10.53 27.85
N LYS A 212 28.85 10.18 26.75
CA LYS A 212 28.26 9.49 25.59
C LYS A 212 27.36 8.42 26.19
N ALA A 213 26.07 8.44 25.83
CA ALA A 213 25.08 7.51 26.38
C ALA A 213 25.73 6.13 26.46
N LYS A 214 25.85 5.59 27.68
CA LYS A 214 26.54 4.33 27.92
C LYS A 214 26.02 3.34 26.89
N ARG A 215 26.87 2.93 25.96
CA ARG A 215 26.51 1.87 25.00
C ARG A 215 26.15 0.68 25.84
N ILE A 216 24.89 0.27 25.77
CA ILE A 216 24.42 -0.92 26.46
C ILE A 216 25.18 -2.08 25.84
N ALA A 217 26.11 -2.66 26.59
CA ALA A 217 26.88 -3.79 26.14
C ALA A 217 26.03 -5.05 26.33
N ILE A 218 25.93 -5.83 25.28
CA ILE A 218 25.31 -7.16 25.37
C ILE A 218 26.27 -8.05 26.17
N PRO A 219 25.77 -8.79 27.17
CA PRO A 219 26.60 -9.73 27.93
C PRO A 219 27.40 -10.66 27.04
N ALA A 220 28.64 -10.95 27.43
CA ALA A 220 29.56 -11.77 26.63
C ALA A 220 29.04 -13.18 26.37
N GLU A 221 28.19 -13.69 27.27
CA GLU A 221 27.55 -15.01 27.18
C GLU A 221 26.45 -15.07 26.11
N ILE A 222 25.73 -13.97 25.89
CA ILE A 222 24.62 -13.90 24.94
C ILE A 222 25.11 -13.51 23.53
N LYS A 223 26.16 -12.68 23.43
CA LYS A 223 26.66 -12.15 22.18
C LYS A 223 26.98 -13.20 21.09
N PRO A 224 27.62 -14.34 21.39
CA PRO A 224 27.90 -15.36 20.37
C PRO A 224 26.65 -16.13 19.90
N LEU A 225 25.53 -16.03 20.62
CA LEU A 225 24.27 -16.70 20.29
C LEU A 225 23.39 -15.88 19.31
N LEU A 226 23.75 -14.61 19.06
CA LEU A 226 22.98 -13.71 18.20
C LEU A 226 23.42 -13.86 16.74
N SER A 227 22.43 -14.06 15.86
CA SER A 227 22.68 -14.35 14.43
C SER A 227 22.59 -13.12 13.54
N GLY A 228 22.21 -11.93 14.07
CA GLY A 228 22.06 -10.75 13.23
C GLY A 228 21.73 -9.45 13.96
N ALA A 229 21.76 -8.35 13.21
CA ALA A 229 21.55 -7.00 13.74
C ALA A 229 20.17 -6.79 14.38
N ASN A 230 19.13 -7.47 13.91
CA ASN A 230 17.77 -7.38 14.49
C ASN A 230 17.72 -8.06 15.88
N GLU A 231 18.36 -9.22 16.04
CA GLU A 231 18.45 -9.91 17.35
C GLU A 231 19.23 -9.04 18.34
N GLU A 232 20.34 -8.45 17.93
CA GLU A 232 21.11 -7.52 18.78
C GLU A 232 20.29 -6.29 19.20
N ALA A 233 19.50 -5.71 18.28
CA ALA A 233 18.67 -4.56 18.57
C ALA A 233 17.57 -4.89 19.58
N ILE A 234 16.93 -6.05 19.46
CA ILE A 234 15.91 -6.53 20.39
C ILE A 234 16.52 -6.77 21.78
N VAL A 235 17.65 -7.47 21.87
CA VAL A 235 18.32 -7.73 23.14
C VAL A 235 18.77 -6.43 23.83
N LYS A 236 19.30 -5.45 23.08
CA LYS A 236 19.64 -4.13 23.62
C LYS A 236 18.42 -3.37 24.15
N LEU A 237 17.27 -3.46 23.45
CA LEU A 237 16.02 -2.86 23.92
C LEU A 237 15.56 -3.49 25.24
N LEU A 238 15.56 -4.81 25.33
CA LEU A 238 15.16 -5.54 26.52
C LEU A 238 16.11 -5.30 27.71
N LEU A 239 17.44 -5.25 27.46
CA LEU A 239 18.43 -4.87 28.47
C LEU A 239 18.21 -3.46 29.01
N LYS A 240 17.77 -2.53 28.16
CA LYS A 240 17.45 -1.15 28.57
C LYS A 240 16.20 -1.10 29.44
N ALA A 241 15.23 -1.95 29.18
CA ALA A 241 13.96 -2.00 29.89
C ALA A 241 14.02 -2.84 31.18
N ALA A 242 14.99 -3.76 31.31
CA ALA A 242 15.10 -4.65 32.45
C ALA A 242 15.16 -3.89 33.80
N PRO A 243 14.44 -4.34 34.80
CA PRO A 243 13.75 -5.64 34.93
C PRO A 243 12.31 -5.71 34.39
N GLN A 244 11.83 -4.64 33.71
CA GLN A 244 10.48 -4.56 33.13
C GLN A 244 10.39 -5.32 31.80
N SER A 245 9.24 -5.91 31.51
CA SER A 245 8.91 -6.47 30.20
C SER A 245 8.60 -5.41 29.17
N VAL A 246 8.71 -5.75 27.89
CA VAL A 246 8.49 -4.85 26.76
C VAL A 246 7.37 -5.39 25.87
N SER A 247 6.41 -4.56 25.54
CA SER A 247 5.28 -4.96 24.68
C SER A 247 5.72 -5.26 23.25
N THR A 248 5.00 -6.16 22.58
CA THR A 248 5.21 -6.49 21.16
C THR A 248 5.24 -5.24 20.28
N GLN A 249 4.39 -4.24 20.54
CA GLN A 249 4.33 -3.00 19.77
C GLN A 249 5.64 -2.19 19.89
N THR A 250 6.22 -2.15 21.08
CA THR A 250 7.49 -1.45 21.33
C THR A 250 8.65 -2.15 20.61
N VAL A 251 8.69 -3.49 20.62
CA VAL A 251 9.69 -4.24 19.85
C VAL A 251 9.51 -4.00 18.34
N MET A 252 8.27 -4.00 17.84
CA MET A 252 7.99 -3.73 16.41
C MET A 252 8.32 -2.31 15.97
N SER A 253 8.56 -1.37 16.90
CA SER A 253 8.96 0.01 16.59
C SER A 253 10.44 0.15 16.23
N ILE A 254 11.27 -0.87 16.47
CA ILE A 254 12.73 -0.84 16.23
C ILE A 254 13.05 -0.69 14.74
N SER A 255 12.25 -1.32 13.86
CA SER A 255 12.47 -1.31 12.41
C SER A 255 11.16 -1.25 11.63
N LYS A 256 11.22 -0.70 10.41
CA LYS A 256 10.10 -0.72 9.45
C LYS A 256 9.83 -2.12 8.88
N LYS A 257 10.80 -3.05 8.99
CA LYS A 257 10.73 -4.42 8.46
C LYS A 257 10.19 -5.38 9.52
N LYS A 258 8.89 -5.32 9.73
CA LYS A 258 8.20 -6.06 10.81
C LYS A 258 8.36 -7.58 10.74
N PHE A 259 8.39 -8.16 9.53
CA PHE A 259 8.58 -9.61 9.34
C PHE A 259 9.94 -10.08 9.83
N GLU A 260 11.01 -9.37 9.46
CA GLU A 260 12.37 -9.70 9.90
C GLU A 260 12.53 -9.61 11.44
N LEU A 261 11.78 -8.68 12.09
CA LEU A 261 11.76 -8.58 13.55
C LEU A 261 11.00 -9.74 14.22
N MET A 262 9.90 -10.21 13.61
CA MET A 262 9.16 -11.36 14.13
C MET A 262 9.98 -12.64 14.05
N ASP A 263 10.69 -12.84 12.93
CA ASP A 263 11.61 -14.00 12.78
C ASP A 263 12.75 -13.92 13.79
N ALA A 264 13.33 -12.74 14.02
CA ALA A 264 14.36 -12.52 15.00
C ALA A 264 13.87 -12.80 16.44
N LEU A 265 12.63 -12.38 16.79
CA LEU A 265 12.00 -12.71 18.08
C LEU A 265 11.84 -14.21 18.26
N ARG A 266 11.31 -14.91 17.24
CA ARG A 266 11.13 -16.36 17.26
C ARG A 266 12.45 -17.09 17.49
N ASN A 267 13.52 -16.68 16.77
CA ASN A 267 14.84 -17.24 16.94
C ASN A 267 15.39 -17.02 18.37
N LEU A 268 15.14 -15.85 18.97
CA LEU A 268 15.55 -15.54 20.34
C LEU A 268 14.75 -16.34 21.37
N GLU A 269 13.46 -16.61 21.12
CA GLU A 269 12.64 -17.51 21.95
C GLU A 269 13.14 -18.96 21.85
N GLU A 270 13.42 -19.48 20.67
CA GLU A 270 13.96 -20.83 20.43
C GLU A 270 15.33 -21.02 21.09
N LYS A 271 16.15 -19.97 21.11
CA LYS A 271 17.46 -19.98 21.83
C LYS A 271 17.33 -19.75 23.32
N GLN A 272 16.11 -19.61 23.84
CA GLN A 272 15.83 -19.36 25.27
C GLN A 272 16.50 -18.08 25.82
N ILE A 273 16.78 -17.10 24.95
CA ILE A 273 17.35 -15.81 25.37
C ILE A 273 16.23 -14.83 25.77
N VAL A 274 15.07 -14.98 25.19
CA VAL A 274 13.88 -14.15 25.43
C VAL A 274 12.71 -15.04 25.78
N SER A 275 11.87 -14.62 26.73
CA SER A 275 10.62 -15.26 27.07
C SER A 275 9.45 -14.33 26.76
N LYS A 276 8.35 -14.90 26.32
CA LYS A 276 7.07 -14.21 26.08
C LYS A 276 6.09 -14.56 27.17
N SER A 277 5.46 -13.55 27.77
CA SER A 277 4.38 -13.75 28.76
C SER A 277 3.04 -14.02 28.08
N ASP A 278 2.06 -14.53 28.86
CA ASP A 278 0.67 -14.71 28.38
C ASP A 278 0.00 -13.38 27.94
N SER A 279 0.46 -12.26 28.47
CA SER A 279 0.03 -10.90 28.06
C SER A 279 0.67 -10.40 26.76
N GLY A 280 1.57 -11.19 26.15
CA GLY A 280 2.24 -10.84 24.89
C GLY A 280 3.44 -9.91 25.05
N GLU A 281 3.99 -9.78 26.25
CA GLU A 281 5.19 -8.99 26.56
C GLU A 281 6.46 -9.85 26.56
N TYR A 282 7.58 -9.25 26.19
CA TYR A 282 8.88 -9.91 26.09
C TYR A 282 9.82 -9.47 27.20
N SER A 283 10.57 -10.42 27.75
CA SER A 283 11.64 -10.19 28.74
C SER A 283 12.84 -11.10 28.45
N LEU A 284 14.02 -10.70 28.96
CA LEU A 284 15.20 -11.57 28.89
C LEU A 284 15.05 -12.71 29.89
N VAL A 285 15.41 -13.90 29.46
CA VAL A 285 15.54 -15.06 30.36
C VAL A 285 16.78 -14.83 31.19
N ARG A 286 16.61 -14.90 32.51
CA ARG A 286 17.69 -14.73 33.50
C ARG A 286 18.54 -15.98 33.64
#